data_9093dd3c776d9184b5a04ee4f1099d44
#
_entry.id   9093dd3c776d9184b5a04ee4f1099d44
#
_cell.length_a   1.000
_cell.length_b   1.000
_cell.length_c   1.000
_cell.angle_alpha   90.00
_cell.angle_beta   90.00
_cell.angle_gamma   90.00
#
_symmetry.space_group_name_H-M   'P 1'
#
loop_
_entity.id
_entity.type
_entity.pdbx_description
1 polymer ?
#
loop_
_entity_poly.entity_id
_entity_poly.type
_entity_poly.pdbx_seq_one_letter_code
_entity_poly.pdbx_strand_id
1 'polypeptide(L)'
;MKSTTTVRRVTLSVAVVAALTGVAACGSADSGKGDSKASGAGTVHLSPVAAVLRDVEQSTDKADSAKVRATTSMGDIMAMNADGALTWGNGLKGNLDITYTGGKLADSMRKAGTSHMEARYLPGAYYVKMSDAFAQQTGGKHWVKYDFDYLAKVGGASGAYMKDQLQTSTPNQSVKMLLASGDVKKVGVETVDGQHTTHYAGTVDVAALAGKGSNLSTDQLTALKQQLKQSGITTDAIDIWVNDQNLLVKKSEKAATANGTLNSTAHYSDYGVAVTAEAPPAADTMDLADMMKSGGVSSPSGGTTSGGTGLSS
;
A
#
# COMPACT_ATOMS: atom_id res chain seq x y z
N MET A 1 -35.95 51.13 7.51
CA MET A 1 -34.72 51.30 6.71
C MET A 1 -34.29 49.93 6.24
N LYS A 2 -34.50 49.67 4.94
CA LYS A 2 -34.14 48.38 4.29
C LYS A 2 -32.77 48.57 3.68
N SER A 3 -31.82 47.69 4.01
CA SER A 3 -30.51 47.65 3.38
C SER A 3 -30.43 46.36 2.50
N THR A 4 -30.37 46.56 1.20
CA THR A 4 -30.26 45.54 0.17
C THR A 4 -28.79 45.32 -0.14
N THR A 5 -28.30 44.10 0.14
CA THR A 5 -26.93 43.68 -0.22
C THR A 5 -26.94 43.01 -1.61
N THR A 6 -26.33 43.68 -2.58
CA THR A 6 -26.22 43.24 -3.95
C THR A 6 -25.08 42.23 -4.06
N VAL A 7 -25.37 40.97 -4.45
CA VAL A 7 -24.39 39.93 -4.77
C VAL A 7 -23.96 40.09 -6.22
N ARG A 8 -22.69 40.47 -6.45
CA ARG A 8 -22.04 40.48 -7.76
C ARG A 8 -21.65 39.07 -8.14
N ARG A 9 -22.28 38.52 -9.17
CA ARG A 9 -21.86 37.31 -9.86
C ARG A 9 -20.72 37.69 -10.82
N VAL A 10 -19.56 37.08 -10.60
CA VAL A 10 -18.42 37.13 -11.54
C VAL A 10 -18.53 35.89 -12.43
N THR A 11 -18.86 36.10 -13.67
CA THR A 11 -18.80 35.07 -14.72
C THR A 11 -17.41 35.03 -15.30
N LEU A 12 -16.71 33.92 -15.11
CA LEU A 12 -15.41 33.64 -15.76
C LEU A 12 -15.69 32.94 -17.12
N SER A 13 -15.43 33.66 -18.20
CA SER A 13 -15.50 33.11 -19.56
C SER A 13 -14.17 32.42 -19.87
N VAL A 14 -14.18 31.11 -20.13
CA VAL A 14 -13.05 30.36 -20.65
C VAL A 14 -13.13 30.38 -22.16
N ALA A 15 -12.18 31.07 -22.81
CA ALA A 15 -11.99 31.04 -24.26
C ALA A 15 -11.12 29.82 -24.61
N VAL A 16 -11.70 28.89 -25.37
CA VAL A 16 -10.98 27.79 -26.05
C VAL A 16 -10.43 28.31 -27.34
N VAL A 17 -9.13 28.40 -27.50
CA VAL A 17 -8.47 28.64 -28.78
C VAL A 17 -7.94 27.29 -29.29
N ALA A 18 -8.62 26.75 -30.30
CA ALA A 18 -8.10 25.68 -31.12
C ALA A 18 -7.26 26.27 -32.25
N ALA A 19 -5.98 25.96 -32.31
CA ALA A 19 -5.14 26.24 -33.45
C ALA A 19 -4.61 24.94 -34.05
N LEU A 20 -5.23 24.49 -35.14
CA LEU A 20 -4.73 23.51 -36.09
C LEU A 20 -3.98 24.24 -37.18
N THR A 21 -2.70 23.96 -37.37
CA THR A 21 -1.94 24.08 -38.62
C THR A 21 -0.72 23.21 -38.45
N GLY A 22 -0.41 22.22 -39.26
CA GLY A 22 -0.35 22.21 -40.71
C GLY A 22 1.03 21.76 -41.10
N VAL A 23 1.12 20.59 -41.73
CA VAL A 23 2.31 19.84 -42.16
C VAL A 23 2.96 20.55 -43.35
N ALA A 24 4.32 20.50 -43.43
CA ALA A 24 5.10 20.36 -44.68
C ALA A 24 6.59 20.30 -44.27
N ALA A 25 7.27 19.25 -44.44
CA ALA A 25 7.99 18.63 -45.52
C ALA A 25 9.25 19.37 -46.00
N CYS A 26 10.38 18.70 -45.88
CA CYS A 26 11.59 18.64 -46.69
C CYS A 26 12.40 19.90 -47.00
N GLY A 27 13.71 19.80 -46.76
CA GLY A 27 14.71 20.42 -47.65
C GLY A 27 15.98 20.89 -46.96
N SER A 28 17.05 20.07 -47.08
CA SER A 28 18.48 20.38 -47.31
C SER A 28 19.17 21.61 -46.68
N ALA A 29 20.21 21.30 -45.97
CA ALA A 29 21.53 21.95 -45.84
C ALA A 29 21.66 23.46 -46.06
N ASP A 30 22.17 24.18 -45.05
CA ASP A 30 23.46 24.86 -45.14
C ASP A 30 23.87 25.51 -43.79
N SER A 31 25.15 25.73 -43.66
CA SER A 31 25.90 26.17 -42.48
C SER A 31 25.57 27.58 -42.03
N GLY A 32 25.41 27.81 -40.72
CA GLY A 32 25.34 29.17 -40.19
C GLY A 32 25.45 29.17 -38.65
N LYS A 33 26.61 29.59 -38.12
CA LYS A 33 26.90 29.90 -36.72
C LYS A 33 25.93 30.97 -36.19
N GLY A 34 25.26 30.68 -35.06
CA GLY A 34 24.52 31.68 -34.31
C GLY A 34 24.12 31.15 -32.97
N ASP A 35 24.83 31.60 -31.93
CA ASP A 35 24.49 31.38 -30.53
C ASP A 35 23.09 31.92 -30.22
N SER A 36 22.17 31.03 -29.88
CA SER A 36 20.91 31.37 -29.24
C SER A 36 20.59 30.30 -28.21
N LYS A 37 20.76 30.66 -26.96
CA LYS A 37 20.37 29.93 -25.79
C LYS A 37 18.85 29.75 -25.76
N ALA A 38 18.32 28.75 -26.42
CA ALA A 38 16.96 28.32 -26.27
C ALA A 38 16.87 27.43 -25.04
N SER A 39 16.22 27.93 -23.99
CA SER A 39 15.77 27.10 -22.86
C SER A 39 14.78 26.08 -23.40
N GLY A 40 15.27 24.92 -23.78
CA GLY A 40 14.45 23.77 -24.15
C GLY A 40 13.67 23.31 -22.93
N ALA A 41 12.36 23.47 -22.94
CA ALA A 41 11.50 22.68 -22.09
C ALA A 41 11.78 21.20 -22.43
N GLY A 42 12.52 20.52 -21.56
CA GLY A 42 12.86 19.13 -21.73
C GLY A 42 11.57 18.31 -21.73
N THR A 43 11.18 17.83 -22.90
CA THR A 43 10.22 16.75 -23.00
C THR A 43 10.80 15.57 -22.25
N VAL A 44 10.23 15.26 -21.09
CA VAL A 44 10.57 14.07 -20.32
C VAL A 44 10.15 12.86 -21.16
N HIS A 45 11.09 12.32 -21.93
CA HIS A 45 10.88 11.07 -22.64
C HIS A 45 10.80 9.95 -21.60
N LEU A 46 9.56 9.56 -21.25
CA LEU A 46 9.32 8.38 -20.44
C LEU A 46 9.85 7.16 -21.18
N SER A 47 10.51 6.25 -20.44
CA SER A 47 10.86 4.97 -21.03
C SER A 47 9.58 4.23 -21.47
N PRO A 48 9.59 3.44 -22.55
CA PRO A 48 8.42 2.70 -22.99
C PRO A 48 7.79 1.85 -21.88
N VAL A 49 8.60 1.29 -20.96
CA VAL A 49 8.12 0.53 -19.81
C VAL A 49 7.37 1.44 -18.82
N ALA A 50 7.89 2.63 -18.54
CA ALA A 50 7.22 3.58 -17.65
C ALA A 50 5.89 4.06 -18.19
N ALA A 51 5.74 4.19 -19.53
CA ALA A 51 4.46 4.50 -20.16
C ALA A 51 3.43 3.39 -19.91
N VAL A 52 3.78 2.14 -20.19
CA VAL A 52 2.91 0.98 -19.93
C VAL A 52 2.51 0.90 -18.46
N LEU A 53 3.45 1.07 -17.52
CA LEU A 53 3.14 1.01 -16.09
C LEU A 53 2.16 2.11 -15.64
N ARG A 54 2.18 3.27 -16.27
CA ARG A 54 1.16 4.31 -16.04
C ARG A 54 -0.22 3.91 -16.54
N ASP A 55 -0.28 3.25 -17.70
CA ASP A 55 -1.53 2.70 -18.19
C ASP A 55 -2.08 1.61 -17.26
N VAL A 56 -1.20 0.77 -16.71
CA VAL A 56 -1.54 -0.24 -15.68
C VAL A 56 -2.09 0.43 -14.42
N GLU A 57 -1.41 1.47 -13.94
CA GLU A 57 -1.87 2.24 -12.77
C GLU A 57 -3.28 2.79 -13.01
N GLN A 58 -3.50 3.47 -14.15
CA GLN A 58 -4.79 4.07 -14.48
C GLN A 58 -5.91 3.04 -14.66
N SER A 59 -5.63 1.93 -15.36
CA SER A 59 -6.62 0.88 -15.62
C SER A 59 -7.02 0.17 -14.33
N THR A 60 -6.04 -0.13 -13.47
CA THR A 60 -6.29 -0.77 -12.18
C THR A 60 -7.00 0.17 -11.20
N ASP A 61 -6.62 1.46 -11.15
CA ASP A 61 -7.34 2.45 -10.33
C ASP A 61 -8.81 2.59 -10.77
N LYS A 62 -9.05 2.64 -12.09
CA LYS A 62 -10.40 2.77 -12.66
C LYS A 62 -11.29 1.55 -12.41
N ALA A 63 -10.70 0.37 -12.24
CA ALA A 63 -11.46 -0.86 -11.98
C ALA A 63 -12.06 -0.90 -10.57
N ASP A 64 -11.55 -0.09 -9.63
CA ASP A 64 -12.04 0.20 -8.29
C ASP A 64 -12.12 -0.98 -7.32
N SER A 65 -12.13 -2.23 -7.80
CA SER A 65 -12.25 -3.44 -6.97
C SER A 65 -11.70 -4.68 -7.67
N ALA A 66 -11.34 -5.68 -6.87
CA ALA A 66 -10.99 -7.02 -7.35
C ALA A 66 -11.15 -8.06 -6.24
N LYS A 67 -11.25 -9.32 -6.62
CA LYS A 67 -10.93 -10.44 -5.75
C LYS A 67 -9.42 -10.55 -5.59
N VAL A 68 -8.99 -10.86 -4.38
CA VAL A 68 -7.59 -10.98 -3.99
C VAL A 68 -7.33 -12.33 -3.36
N ARG A 69 -6.28 -13.01 -3.79
CA ARG A 69 -5.71 -14.18 -3.14
C ARG A 69 -4.23 -13.92 -2.92
N ALA A 70 -3.81 -13.91 -1.66
CA ALA A 70 -2.44 -13.59 -1.31
C ALA A 70 -1.80 -14.67 -0.44
N THR A 71 -0.49 -14.83 -0.58
CA THR A 71 0.35 -15.62 0.32
C THR A 71 1.48 -14.73 0.82
N THR A 72 1.75 -14.79 2.12
CA THR A 72 2.86 -14.03 2.72
C THR A 72 3.63 -14.95 3.66
N SER A 73 4.96 -14.88 3.63
CA SER A 73 5.82 -15.58 4.58
C SER A 73 7.00 -14.70 4.99
N MET A 74 7.48 -14.89 6.21
CA MET A 74 8.66 -14.21 6.75
C MET A 74 9.48 -15.17 7.62
N GLY A 75 10.51 -15.76 7.00
CA GLY A 75 11.39 -16.73 7.65
C GLY A 75 10.60 -17.81 8.39
N ASP A 76 10.97 -18.08 9.64
CA ASP A 76 10.31 -19.00 10.56
C ASP A 76 9.24 -18.32 11.46
N ILE A 77 9.00 -17.02 11.26
CA ILE A 77 8.08 -16.23 12.08
C ILE A 77 6.64 -16.48 11.66
N MET A 78 6.34 -16.34 10.36
CA MET A 78 4.98 -16.49 9.87
C MET A 78 4.91 -16.99 8.43
N ALA A 79 3.84 -17.74 8.16
CA ALA A 79 3.32 -17.97 6.82
C ALA A 79 1.79 -17.87 6.90
N MET A 80 1.17 -17.19 5.95
CA MET A 80 -0.28 -17.01 5.91
C MET A 80 -0.78 -16.91 4.48
N ASN A 81 -2.04 -17.29 4.31
CA ASN A 81 -2.83 -17.05 3.10
C ASN A 81 -3.94 -16.05 3.45
N ALA A 82 -4.32 -15.25 2.49
CA ALA A 82 -5.45 -14.33 2.59
C ALA A 82 -6.27 -14.41 1.30
N ASP A 83 -7.58 -14.58 1.45
CA ASP A 83 -8.55 -14.64 0.34
C ASP A 83 -9.70 -13.68 0.61
N GLY A 84 -10.19 -12.98 -0.43
CA GLY A 84 -11.32 -12.09 -0.28
C GLY A 84 -11.50 -11.12 -1.43
N ALA A 85 -12.15 -9.99 -1.16
CA ALA A 85 -12.37 -8.94 -2.14
C ALA A 85 -12.15 -7.56 -1.52
N LEU A 86 -11.50 -6.69 -2.28
CA LEU A 86 -11.19 -5.33 -1.88
C LEU A 86 -11.71 -4.33 -2.92
N THR A 87 -12.13 -3.15 -2.45
CA THR A 87 -12.37 -1.96 -3.29
C THR A 87 -11.54 -0.80 -2.77
N TRP A 88 -11.10 0.11 -3.65
CA TRP A 88 -10.19 1.22 -3.36
C TRP A 88 -10.62 2.58 -3.92
N GLY A 89 -11.68 2.66 -4.73
CA GLY A 89 -12.13 3.91 -5.35
C GLY A 89 -12.49 5.02 -4.36
N ASN A 90 -13.04 4.68 -3.18
CA ASN A 90 -13.38 5.62 -2.11
C ASN A 90 -12.71 5.25 -0.78
N GLY A 91 -11.40 4.98 -0.83
CA GLY A 91 -10.62 4.41 0.27
C GLY A 91 -10.74 2.89 0.34
N LEU A 92 -9.74 2.25 0.94
CA LEU A 92 -9.68 0.79 1.01
C LEU A 92 -10.81 0.23 1.86
N LYS A 93 -11.62 -0.65 1.25
CA LYS A 93 -12.69 -1.40 1.91
C LYS A 93 -12.68 -2.85 1.44
N GLY A 94 -13.09 -3.76 2.30
CA GLY A 94 -13.29 -5.16 1.92
C GLY A 94 -13.21 -6.13 3.07
N ASN A 95 -13.32 -7.41 2.74
CA ASN A 95 -13.22 -8.50 3.69
C ASN A 95 -12.14 -9.45 3.21
N LEU A 96 -11.31 -9.92 4.13
CA LEU A 96 -10.31 -10.94 3.90
C LEU A 96 -10.43 -12.04 4.94
N ASP A 97 -10.41 -13.28 4.48
CA ASP A 97 -10.22 -14.47 5.30
C ASP A 97 -8.73 -14.81 5.33
N ILE A 98 -8.13 -14.77 6.51
CA ILE A 98 -6.71 -14.96 6.73
C ILE A 98 -6.49 -16.28 7.45
N THR A 99 -5.65 -17.16 6.87
CA THR A 99 -5.27 -18.43 7.49
C THR A 99 -3.76 -18.43 7.74
N TYR A 100 -3.35 -18.59 8.98
CA TYR A 100 -1.96 -18.79 9.35
C TYR A 100 -1.56 -20.25 9.12
N THR A 101 -0.67 -20.47 8.15
CA THR A 101 -0.28 -21.80 7.66
C THR A 101 1.01 -22.32 8.28
N GLY A 102 1.87 -21.41 8.80
CA GLY A 102 3.16 -21.83 9.37
C GLY A 102 3.87 -20.74 10.16
N GLY A 103 4.99 -21.13 10.76
CA GLY A 103 5.83 -20.29 11.60
C GLY A 103 5.33 -20.13 13.03
N LYS A 104 6.15 -19.48 13.86
CA LYS A 104 5.89 -19.27 15.30
C LYS A 104 4.53 -18.60 15.58
N LEU A 105 4.10 -17.72 14.66
CA LEU A 105 2.81 -17.05 14.81
C LEU A 105 1.64 -18.03 14.62
N ALA A 106 1.71 -18.91 13.63
CA ALA A 106 0.70 -19.95 13.44
C ALA A 106 0.62 -20.90 14.64
N ASP A 107 1.78 -21.25 15.24
CA ASP A 107 1.82 -22.06 16.45
C ASP A 107 1.15 -21.36 17.64
N SER A 108 1.39 -20.06 17.79
CA SER A 108 0.77 -19.25 18.84
C SER A 108 -0.76 -19.13 18.62
N MET A 109 -1.18 -18.93 17.37
CA MET A 109 -2.60 -18.84 17.01
C MET A 109 -3.32 -20.17 17.28
N ARG A 110 -2.71 -21.31 16.93
CA ARG A 110 -3.26 -22.64 17.24
C ARG A 110 -3.39 -22.87 18.76
N LYS A 111 -2.43 -22.44 19.56
CA LYS A 111 -2.52 -22.49 21.03
C LYS A 111 -3.65 -21.61 21.58
N ALA A 112 -3.96 -20.50 20.90
CA ALA A 112 -5.11 -19.64 21.20
C ALA A 112 -6.44 -20.16 20.63
N GLY A 113 -6.45 -21.37 20.07
CA GLY A 113 -7.67 -22.05 19.58
C GLY A 113 -8.10 -21.68 18.18
N THR A 114 -7.26 -20.98 17.39
CA THR A 114 -7.59 -20.62 16.00
C THR A 114 -6.34 -20.59 15.12
N SER A 115 -6.51 -20.84 13.83
CA SER A 115 -5.52 -20.52 12.80
C SER A 115 -6.11 -19.63 11.70
N HIS A 116 -7.38 -19.27 11.87
CA HIS A 116 -8.17 -18.51 10.90
C HIS A 116 -8.67 -17.22 11.55
N MET A 117 -8.65 -16.12 10.78
CA MET A 117 -9.15 -14.82 11.20
C MET A 117 -9.90 -14.15 10.04
N GLU A 118 -11.05 -13.56 10.34
CA GLU A 118 -11.77 -12.68 9.44
C GLU A 118 -11.27 -11.24 9.68
N ALA A 119 -10.91 -10.54 8.61
CA ALA A 119 -10.52 -9.13 8.65
C ALA A 119 -11.46 -8.29 7.80
N ARG A 120 -11.87 -7.13 8.30
CA ARG A 120 -12.69 -6.16 7.56
C ARG A 120 -11.96 -4.83 7.50
N TYR A 121 -11.75 -4.37 6.28
CA TYR A 121 -11.13 -3.07 6.00
C TYR A 121 -12.20 -2.02 5.77
N LEU A 122 -12.08 -0.88 6.43
CA LEU A 122 -12.90 0.31 6.24
C LEU A 122 -11.98 1.54 6.18
N PRO A 123 -12.39 2.67 5.58
CA PRO A 123 -11.50 3.82 5.35
C PRO A 123 -10.80 4.40 6.58
N GLY A 124 -11.40 4.26 7.78
CA GLY A 124 -10.86 4.79 9.04
C GLY A 124 -10.31 3.76 10.02
N ALA A 125 -10.54 2.47 9.78
CA ALA A 125 -10.15 1.41 10.68
C ALA A 125 -10.13 0.05 9.99
N TYR A 126 -9.38 -0.90 10.53
CA TYR A 126 -9.62 -2.29 10.20
C TYR A 126 -10.03 -3.08 11.44
N TYR A 127 -10.79 -4.14 11.21
CA TYR A 127 -11.35 -4.98 12.27
C TYR A 127 -10.86 -6.41 12.07
N VAL A 128 -10.52 -7.08 13.16
CA VAL A 128 -10.10 -8.48 13.15
C VAL A 128 -10.99 -9.26 14.10
N LYS A 129 -11.54 -10.36 13.60
CA LYS A 129 -12.29 -11.29 14.42
C LYS A 129 -11.34 -12.24 15.14
N MET A 130 -11.42 -12.25 16.43
CA MET A 130 -10.62 -13.08 17.32
C MET A 130 -11.36 -14.38 17.66
N SER A 131 -10.68 -15.32 18.33
CA SER A 131 -11.25 -16.59 18.77
C SER A 131 -12.25 -16.43 19.93
N ASP A 132 -13.11 -17.43 20.12
CA ASP A 132 -14.01 -17.51 21.28
C ASP A 132 -13.24 -17.49 22.61
N ALA A 133 -12.04 -18.10 22.65
CA ALA A 133 -11.18 -18.06 23.83
C ALA A 133 -10.73 -16.62 24.16
N PHE A 134 -10.47 -15.80 23.15
CA PHE A 134 -10.21 -14.38 23.33
C PHE A 134 -11.46 -13.65 23.85
N ALA A 135 -12.62 -13.91 23.25
CA ALA A 135 -13.88 -13.28 23.64
C ALA A 135 -14.23 -13.54 25.11
N GLN A 136 -13.98 -14.75 25.63
CA GLN A 136 -14.15 -15.08 27.05
C GLN A 136 -13.32 -14.19 27.99
N GLN A 137 -12.14 -13.73 27.54
CA GLN A 137 -11.26 -12.87 28.32
C GLN A 137 -11.57 -11.38 28.17
N THR A 138 -12.37 -11.02 27.17
CA THR A 138 -12.65 -9.64 26.78
C THR A 138 -14.14 -9.25 26.92
N GLY A 139 -14.85 -9.92 27.83
CA GLY A 139 -16.26 -9.64 28.11
C GLY A 139 -17.22 -10.03 26.98
N GLY A 140 -16.90 -11.09 26.24
CA GLY A 140 -17.72 -11.65 25.17
C GLY A 140 -17.56 -10.98 23.82
N LYS A 141 -16.54 -10.14 23.63
CA LYS A 141 -16.30 -9.40 22.39
C LYS A 141 -15.34 -10.15 21.49
N HIS A 142 -15.78 -10.44 20.24
CA HIS A 142 -14.98 -11.18 19.29
C HIS A 142 -14.17 -10.28 18.34
N TRP A 143 -14.55 -9.02 18.16
CA TRP A 143 -13.88 -8.13 17.23
C TRP A 143 -12.96 -7.14 17.93
N VAL A 144 -11.77 -6.95 17.37
CA VAL A 144 -10.86 -5.87 17.76
C VAL A 144 -10.82 -4.84 16.62
N LYS A 145 -11.13 -3.59 16.96
CA LYS A 145 -11.02 -2.45 16.06
C LYS A 145 -9.64 -1.81 16.20
N TYR A 146 -8.94 -1.68 15.08
CA TYR A 146 -7.69 -0.95 14.93
C TYR A 146 -7.99 0.39 14.23
N ASP A 147 -8.21 1.43 15.03
CA ASP A 147 -8.44 2.77 14.52
C ASP A 147 -7.14 3.35 13.96
N PHE A 148 -7.15 3.83 12.71
CA PHE A 148 -5.94 4.28 12.03
C PHE A 148 -5.35 5.55 12.62
N ASP A 149 -6.19 6.47 13.12
CA ASP A 149 -5.72 7.70 13.76
C ASP A 149 -5.12 7.41 15.13
N TYR A 150 -5.71 6.48 15.85
CA TYR A 150 -5.14 6.01 17.11
C TYR A 150 -3.78 5.34 16.90
N LEU A 151 -3.65 4.43 15.91
CA LEU A 151 -2.38 3.79 15.56
C LEU A 151 -1.30 4.81 15.20
N ALA A 152 -1.64 5.82 14.39
CA ALA A 152 -0.73 6.90 14.03
C ALA A 152 -0.28 7.71 15.26
N LYS A 153 -1.19 7.96 16.19
CA LYS A 153 -0.90 8.74 17.42
C LYS A 153 0.02 7.99 18.38
N VAL A 154 -0.25 6.71 18.66
CA VAL A 154 0.51 5.95 19.67
C VAL A 154 1.81 5.38 19.15
N GLY A 155 1.88 5.07 17.85
CA GLY A 155 3.05 4.50 17.19
C GLY A 155 4.05 5.56 16.67
N GLY A 156 3.77 6.85 16.82
CA GLY A 156 4.62 7.90 16.28
C GLY A 156 4.87 7.75 14.78
N ALA A 157 6.13 7.85 14.32
CA ALA A 157 6.48 7.69 12.91
C ALA A 157 6.10 6.31 12.33
N SER A 158 6.29 5.25 13.11
CA SER A 158 5.93 3.88 12.72
C SER A 158 4.42 3.69 12.61
N GLY A 159 3.66 4.25 13.54
CA GLY A 159 2.19 4.21 13.50
C GLY A 159 1.63 5.02 12.33
N ALA A 160 2.19 6.19 12.04
CA ALA A 160 1.83 7.00 10.90
C ALA A 160 2.13 6.26 9.58
N TYR A 161 3.29 5.61 9.47
CA TYR A 161 3.63 4.78 8.32
C TYR A 161 2.70 3.57 8.17
N MET A 162 2.39 2.86 9.27
CA MET A 162 1.46 1.73 9.26
C MET A 162 0.06 2.17 8.80
N LYS A 163 -0.44 3.31 9.30
CA LYS A 163 -1.70 3.91 8.83
C LYS A 163 -1.66 4.14 7.32
N ASP A 164 -0.62 4.81 6.82
CA ASP A 164 -0.44 5.09 5.39
C ASP A 164 -0.43 3.79 4.58
N GLN A 165 0.35 2.79 4.99
CA GLN A 165 0.40 1.48 4.34
C GLN A 165 -0.96 0.77 4.32
N LEU A 166 -1.70 0.76 5.43
CA LEU A 166 -3.02 0.14 5.50
C LEU A 166 -4.06 0.85 4.62
N GLN A 167 -3.97 2.17 4.49
CA GLN A 167 -4.87 2.96 3.66
C GLN A 167 -4.53 2.90 2.17
N THR A 168 -3.26 2.67 1.84
CA THR A 168 -2.75 2.64 0.45
C THR A 168 -2.46 1.24 -0.07
N SER A 169 -2.81 0.18 0.68
CA SER A 169 -2.63 -1.24 0.30
C SER A 169 -3.50 -1.65 -0.90
N THR A 170 -3.39 -0.91 -2.00
CA THR A 170 -4.07 -1.18 -3.26
C THR A 170 -3.18 -2.01 -4.19
N PRO A 171 -3.74 -2.70 -5.18
CA PRO A 171 -2.94 -3.41 -6.19
C PRO A 171 -1.88 -2.51 -6.84
N ASN A 172 -2.20 -1.23 -7.04
CA ASN A 172 -1.34 -0.26 -7.69
C ASN A 172 -0.13 0.21 -6.88
N GLN A 173 -0.07 -0.05 -5.59
CA GLN A 173 1.05 0.41 -4.77
C GLN A 173 2.40 -0.08 -5.32
N SER A 174 2.51 -1.36 -5.68
CA SER A 174 3.75 -1.93 -6.24
C SER A 174 4.08 -1.34 -7.61
N VAL A 175 3.06 -1.05 -8.44
CA VAL A 175 3.22 -0.35 -9.73
C VAL A 175 3.78 1.06 -9.51
N LYS A 176 3.21 1.81 -8.56
CA LYS A 176 3.70 3.15 -8.17
C LYS A 176 5.13 3.12 -7.65
N MET A 177 5.47 2.11 -6.84
CA MET A 177 6.82 1.93 -6.32
C MET A 177 7.83 1.66 -7.45
N LEU A 178 7.50 0.79 -8.40
CA LEU A 178 8.33 0.52 -9.58
C LEU A 178 8.50 1.77 -10.46
N LEU A 179 7.44 2.53 -10.71
CA LEU A 179 7.52 3.81 -11.44
C LEU A 179 8.42 4.82 -10.72
N ALA A 180 8.32 4.92 -9.40
CA ALA A 180 9.08 5.87 -8.60
C ALA A 180 10.55 5.47 -8.45
N SER A 181 10.88 4.18 -8.51
CA SER A 181 12.26 3.68 -8.45
C SER A 181 13.04 4.04 -9.71
N GLY A 182 12.37 4.03 -10.87
CA GLY A 182 13.01 4.17 -12.18
C GLY A 182 13.80 2.92 -12.63
N ASP A 183 13.92 1.91 -11.77
CA ASP A 183 14.58 0.63 -12.05
C ASP A 183 13.53 -0.44 -12.36
N VAL A 184 12.99 -0.41 -13.56
CA VAL A 184 12.02 -1.40 -14.02
C VAL A 184 12.33 -1.84 -15.44
N LYS A 185 12.20 -3.15 -15.70
CA LYS A 185 12.43 -3.75 -17.01
C LYS A 185 11.34 -4.77 -17.33
N LYS A 186 11.06 -4.93 -18.62
CA LYS A 186 10.28 -6.06 -19.14
C LYS A 186 11.14 -7.31 -19.06
N VAL A 187 10.62 -8.36 -18.41
CA VAL A 187 11.29 -9.65 -18.26
C VAL A 187 10.89 -10.58 -19.41
N GLY A 188 9.59 -10.67 -19.70
CA GLY A 188 9.08 -11.57 -20.72
C GLY A 188 7.57 -11.56 -20.81
N VAL A 189 7.04 -12.58 -21.46
CA VAL A 189 5.61 -12.84 -21.60
C VAL A 189 5.35 -14.27 -21.12
N GLU A 190 4.31 -14.45 -20.32
CA GLU A 190 3.91 -15.74 -19.78
C GLU A 190 2.42 -15.82 -19.48
N THR A 191 1.91 -17.02 -19.25
CA THR A 191 0.52 -17.23 -18.85
C THR A 191 0.42 -17.33 -17.33
N VAL A 192 -0.39 -16.46 -16.70
CA VAL A 192 -0.68 -16.47 -15.26
C VAL A 192 -2.18 -16.55 -15.07
N ASP A 193 -2.62 -17.50 -14.25
CA ASP A 193 -4.07 -17.76 -13.99
C ASP A 193 -4.90 -17.87 -15.27
N GLY A 194 -4.34 -18.47 -16.32
CA GLY A 194 -4.99 -18.65 -17.63
C GLY A 194 -5.02 -17.38 -18.50
N GLN A 195 -4.44 -16.27 -18.07
CA GLN A 195 -4.37 -15.00 -18.81
C GLN A 195 -2.99 -14.82 -19.44
N HIS A 196 -2.95 -14.31 -20.68
CA HIS A 196 -1.72 -13.83 -21.31
C HIS A 196 -1.23 -12.59 -20.57
N THR A 197 0.01 -12.58 -20.11
CA THR A 197 0.57 -11.48 -19.30
C THR A 197 1.98 -11.09 -19.77
N THR A 198 2.29 -9.81 -19.61
CA THR A 198 3.66 -9.31 -19.64
C THR A 198 4.21 -9.17 -18.23
N HIS A 199 5.38 -9.76 -17.99
CA HIS A 199 6.10 -9.69 -16.72
C HIS A 199 7.06 -8.51 -16.70
N TYR A 200 6.98 -7.68 -15.66
CA TYR A 200 7.91 -6.60 -15.37
C TYR A 200 8.53 -6.82 -13.98
N ALA A 201 9.80 -6.46 -13.83
CA ALA A 201 10.52 -6.56 -12.57
C ALA A 201 11.42 -5.35 -12.33
N GLY A 202 11.65 -5.05 -11.07
CA GLY A 202 12.58 -4.01 -10.64
C GLY A 202 12.90 -4.12 -9.16
N THR A 203 13.88 -3.32 -8.74
CA THR A 203 14.30 -3.22 -7.34
C THR A 203 14.05 -1.83 -6.82
N VAL A 204 13.50 -1.75 -5.63
CA VAL A 204 13.08 -0.52 -4.98
C VAL A 204 13.92 -0.31 -3.73
N ASP A 205 14.58 0.86 -3.63
CA ASP A 205 15.16 1.32 -2.36
C ASP A 205 14.02 1.86 -1.48
N VAL A 206 13.66 1.08 -0.46
CA VAL A 206 12.52 1.38 0.42
C VAL A 206 12.74 2.68 1.21
N ALA A 207 13.98 2.94 1.64
CA ALA A 207 14.31 4.14 2.40
C ALA A 207 14.30 5.41 1.53
N ALA A 208 14.69 5.28 0.26
CA ALA A 208 14.63 6.39 -0.70
C ALA A 208 13.17 6.72 -1.08
N LEU A 209 12.34 5.71 -1.26
CA LEU A 209 10.93 5.88 -1.63
C LEU A 209 10.05 6.35 -0.48
N ALA A 210 10.32 5.94 0.75
CA ALA A 210 9.57 6.39 1.92
C ALA A 210 9.51 7.93 2.03
N GLY A 211 10.42 8.65 1.36
CA GLY A 211 10.42 10.11 1.25
C GLY A 211 9.66 10.69 0.07
N LYS A 212 9.31 9.87 -0.91
CA LYS A 212 8.65 10.32 -2.14
C LYS A 212 7.17 9.93 -2.11
N GLY A 213 6.31 10.83 -1.65
CA GLY A 213 4.86 10.62 -1.68
C GLY A 213 4.23 10.19 -0.35
N SER A 214 4.98 10.21 0.76
CA SER A 214 4.40 10.07 2.09
C SER A 214 4.03 11.45 2.67
N ASN A 215 2.93 11.50 3.44
CA ASN A 215 2.52 12.70 4.19
C ASN A 215 3.31 12.84 5.52
N LEU A 216 4.51 12.26 5.61
CA LEU A 216 5.36 12.29 6.80
C LEU A 216 6.13 13.60 6.88
N SER A 217 6.25 14.15 8.10
CA SER A 217 7.17 15.26 8.37
C SER A 217 8.63 14.82 8.20
N THR A 218 9.56 15.77 8.07
CA THR A 218 11.00 15.50 7.97
C THR A 218 11.52 14.64 9.12
N ASP A 219 11.06 14.92 10.35
CA ASP A 219 11.47 14.18 11.55
C ASP A 219 10.91 12.75 11.54
N GLN A 220 9.62 12.58 11.16
CA GLN A 220 8.99 11.28 11.00
C GLN A 220 9.69 10.45 9.92
N LEU A 221 10.05 11.07 8.80
CA LEU A 221 10.78 10.42 7.72
C LEU A 221 12.18 9.96 8.15
N THR A 222 12.89 10.80 8.91
CA THR A 222 14.21 10.46 9.45
C THR A 222 14.12 9.28 10.42
N ALA A 223 13.16 9.30 11.34
CA ALA A 223 12.91 8.20 12.27
C ALA A 223 12.54 6.90 11.53
N LEU A 224 11.69 6.99 10.50
CA LEU A 224 11.32 5.84 9.67
C LEU A 224 12.53 5.24 8.95
N LYS A 225 13.38 6.07 8.33
CA LYS A 225 14.62 5.60 7.66
C LYS A 225 15.56 4.90 8.63
N GLN A 226 15.72 5.42 9.84
CA GLN A 226 16.52 4.75 10.87
C GLN A 226 15.91 3.41 11.27
N GLN A 227 14.59 3.33 11.44
CA GLN A 227 13.91 2.09 11.79
C GLN A 227 14.00 1.04 10.66
N LEU A 228 13.79 1.42 9.40
CA LEU A 228 13.97 0.53 8.24
C LEU A 228 15.39 -0.03 8.19
N LYS A 229 16.39 0.82 8.43
CA LYS A 229 17.80 0.40 8.51
C LYS A 229 18.05 -0.59 9.66
N GLN A 230 17.48 -0.35 10.82
CA GLN A 230 17.59 -1.26 11.98
C GLN A 230 16.87 -2.58 11.75
N SER A 231 15.75 -2.56 11.02
CA SER A 231 15.00 -3.75 10.62
C SER A 231 15.65 -4.54 9.47
N GLY A 232 16.77 -4.04 8.93
CA GLY A 232 17.44 -4.66 7.79
C GLY A 232 16.70 -4.54 6.45
N ILE A 233 15.61 -3.76 6.40
CA ILE A 233 14.82 -3.56 5.18
C ILE A 233 15.46 -2.41 4.40
N THR A 234 16.19 -2.76 3.33
CA THR A 234 16.86 -1.77 2.48
C THR A 234 16.26 -1.75 1.08
N THR A 235 15.98 -2.92 0.53
CA THR A 235 15.49 -3.08 -0.83
C THR A 235 14.32 -4.04 -0.86
N ASP A 236 13.42 -3.80 -1.80
CA ASP A 236 12.31 -4.69 -2.16
C ASP A 236 12.41 -5.03 -3.65
N ALA A 237 12.51 -6.31 -3.98
CA ALA A 237 12.44 -6.80 -5.34
C ALA A 237 10.96 -7.03 -5.68
N ILE A 238 10.47 -6.33 -6.68
CA ILE A 238 9.07 -6.34 -7.08
C ILE A 238 8.95 -6.90 -8.49
N ASP A 239 8.09 -7.91 -8.64
CA ASP A 239 7.67 -8.49 -9.89
C ASP A 239 6.16 -8.27 -10.07
N ILE A 240 5.73 -7.86 -11.28
CA ILE A 240 4.33 -7.70 -11.63
C ILE A 240 4.00 -8.34 -12.97
N TRP A 241 2.82 -8.91 -13.08
CA TRP A 241 2.28 -9.53 -14.29
C TRP A 241 1.01 -8.79 -14.70
N VAL A 242 1.01 -8.26 -15.89
CA VAL A 242 -0.03 -7.39 -16.43
C VAL A 242 -0.65 -8.03 -17.65
N ASN A 243 -1.98 -8.11 -17.71
CA ASN A 243 -2.70 -8.66 -18.85
C ASN A 243 -2.87 -7.66 -20.02
N ASP A 244 -3.48 -8.12 -21.09
CA ASP A 244 -3.69 -7.31 -22.30
C ASP A 244 -4.66 -6.13 -22.09
N GLN A 245 -5.41 -6.08 -20.99
CA GLN A 245 -6.25 -4.95 -20.59
C GLN A 245 -5.53 -3.95 -19.67
N ASN A 246 -4.24 -4.07 -19.50
CA ASN A 246 -3.42 -3.31 -18.56
C ASN A 246 -3.88 -3.46 -17.10
N LEU A 247 -4.44 -4.62 -16.73
CA LEU A 247 -4.79 -4.94 -15.35
C LEU A 247 -3.71 -5.82 -14.72
N LEU A 248 -3.40 -5.56 -13.45
CA LEU A 248 -2.47 -6.34 -12.67
C LEU A 248 -3.10 -7.71 -12.35
N VAL A 249 -2.52 -8.80 -12.84
CA VAL A 249 -2.99 -10.17 -12.56
C VAL A 249 -2.31 -10.75 -11.34
N LYS A 250 -1.01 -10.49 -11.20
CA LYS A 250 -0.19 -10.99 -10.10
C LYS A 250 0.89 -9.99 -9.74
N LYS A 251 1.21 -9.92 -8.47
CA LYS A 251 2.45 -9.30 -7.98
C LYS A 251 3.21 -10.23 -7.05
N SER A 252 4.53 -10.09 -7.00
CA SER A 252 5.39 -10.73 -6.02
C SER A 252 6.39 -9.71 -5.50
N GLU A 253 6.59 -9.72 -4.19
CA GLU A 253 7.49 -8.81 -3.48
C GLU A 253 8.43 -9.64 -2.59
N LYS A 254 9.70 -9.30 -2.59
CA LYS A 254 10.71 -9.99 -1.81
C LYS A 254 11.67 -9.00 -1.17
N ALA A 255 11.61 -8.90 0.14
CA ALA A 255 12.48 -8.02 0.92
C ALA A 255 13.30 -8.81 1.95
N ALA A 256 14.58 -8.48 2.07
CA ALA A 256 15.39 -8.96 3.19
C ALA A 256 15.01 -8.19 4.47
N THR A 257 14.90 -8.90 5.59
CA THR A 257 14.67 -8.31 6.92
C THR A 257 15.61 -8.93 7.94
N ALA A 258 15.75 -8.29 9.10
CA ALA A 258 16.52 -8.85 10.22
C ALA A 258 15.98 -10.23 10.70
N ASN A 259 14.73 -10.53 10.41
CA ASN A 259 14.04 -11.74 10.85
C ASN A 259 13.88 -12.78 9.71
N GLY A 260 14.61 -12.62 8.63
CA GLY A 260 14.54 -13.50 7.46
C GLY A 260 13.93 -12.77 6.24
N THR A 261 13.74 -13.49 5.16
CA THR A 261 13.16 -12.93 3.95
C THR A 261 11.65 -12.85 4.06
N LEU A 262 11.11 -11.65 3.84
CA LEU A 262 9.69 -11.44 3.57
C LEU A 262 9.43 -11.78 2.10
N ASN A 263 8.51 -12.69 1.85
CA ASN A 263 7.98 -12.98 0.53
C ASN A 263 6.47 -12.75 0.56
N SER A 264 5.96 -12.01 -0.40
CA SER A 264 4.53 -11.77 -0.57
C SER A 264 4.16 -11.98 -2.03
N THR A 265 3.10 -12.72 -2.29
CA THR A 265 2.54 -12.89 -3.64
C THR A 265 1.04 -12.64 -3.55
N ALA A 266 0.51 -11.83 -4.44
CA ALA A 266 -0.93 -11.59 -4.55
C ALA A 266 -1.39 -11.80 -6.00
N HIS A 267 -2.54 -12.43 -6.15
CA HIS A 267 -3.26 -12.63 -7.41
C HIS A 267 -4.55 -11.83 -7.37
N TYR A 268 -4.89 -11.21 -8.48
CA TYR A 268 -6.06 -10.36 -8.63
C TYR A 268 -6.94 -10.89 -9.76
N SER A 269 -8.24 -11.01 -9.49
CA SER A 269 -9.23 -11.46 -10.46
C SER A 269 -10.56 -10.73 -10.28
N ASP A 270 -11.50 -10.97 -11.19
CA ASP A 270 -12.87 -10.42 -11.11
C ASP A 270 -12.88 -8.91 -10.81
N TYR A 271 -12.07 -8.14 -11.55
CA TYR A 271 -12.04 -6.70 -11.46
C TYR A 271 -13.45 -6.10 -11.66
N GLY A 272 -13.79 -5.07 -10.88
CA GLY A 272 -15.13 -4.48 -10.88
C GLY A 272 -16.16 -5.26 -10.04
N VAL A 273 -15.74 -6.26 -9.26
CA VAL A 273 -16.63 -7.02 -8.37
C VAL A 273 -17.27 -6.12 -7.31
N ALA A 274 -18.55 -6.29 -7.04
CA ALA A 274 -19.22 -5.57 -5.96
C ALA A 274 -18.65 -6.03 -4.60
N VAL A 275 -18.17 -5.06 -3.81
CA VAL A 275 -17.59 -5.29 -2.48
C VAL A 275 -18.40 -4.56 -1.43
N THR A 276 -18.94 -5.31 -0.48
CA THR A 276 -19.62 -4.78 0.71
C THR A 276 -18.78 -5.09 1.93
N ALA A 277 -18.46 -4.07 2.72
CA ALA A 277 -17.81 -4.24 4.02
C ALA A 277 -18.44 -3.27 5.02
N GLU A 278 -18.87 -3.79 6.15
CA GLU A 278 -19.53 -3.04 7.22
C GLU A 278 -18.79 -3.28 8.53
N ALA A 279 -18.83 -2.28 9.40
CA ALA A 279 -18.29 -2.44 10.75
C ALA A 279 -19.04 -3.57 11.48
N PRO A 280 -18.32 -4.42 12.22
CA PRO A 280 -18.98 -5.39 13.08
C PRO A 280 -19.87 -4.72 14.13
N PRO A 281 -20.81 -5.46 14.74
CA PRO A 281 -21.68 -4.89 15.79
C PRO A 281 -20.84 -4.25 16.92
N ALA A 282 -21.18 -3.04 17.31
CA ALA A 282 -20.45 -2.30 18.37
C ALA A 282 -20.44 -3.07 19.71
N ALA A 283 -21.52 -3.80 20.02
CA ALA A 283 -21.61 -4.62 21.22
C ALA A 283 -20.59 -5.78 21.24
N ASP A 284 -20.22 -6.28 20.07
CA ASP A 284 -19.25 -7.39 19.88
C ASP A 284 -17.85 -6.88 19.50
N THR A 285 -17.62 -5.55 19.53
CA THR A 285 -16.35 -4.92 19.13
C THR A 285 -15.67 -4.26 20.31
N MET A 286 -14.37 -4.45 20.44
CA MET A 286 -13.49 -3.76 21.37
C MET A 286 -12.52 -2.85 20.60
N ASP A 287 -12.33 -1.63 21.06
CA ASP A 287 -11.28 -0.75 20.55
C ASP A 287 -9.91 -1.15 21.09
N LEU A 288 -8.89 -1.22 20.23
CA LEU A 288 -7.50 -1.44 20.67
C LEU A 288 -7.07 -0.38 21.69
N ALA A 289 -7.53 0.86 21.55
CA ALA A 289 -7.27 1.95 22.47
C ALA A 289 -7.72 1.62 23.90
N ASP A 290 -8.87 0.97 24.05
CA ASP A 290 -9.41 0.60 25.37
C ASP A 290 -8.70 -0.63 25.93
N MET A 291 -8.31 -1.58 25.10
CA MET A 291 -7.48 -2.72 25.49
C MET A 291 -6.13 -2.28 26.06
N MET A 292 -5.48 -1.31 25.44
CA MET A 292 -4.21 -0.77 25.91
C MET A 292 -4.34 0.02 27.23
N LYS A 293 -5.43 0.75 27.42
CA LYS A 293 -5.72 1.48 28.67
C LYS A 293 -5.98 0.52 29.85
N SER A 294 -6.65 -0.60 29.59
CA SER A 294 -6.97 -1.59 30.61
C SER A 294 -5.79 -2.50 30.99
N GLY A 295 -4.60 -2.30 30.41
CA GLY A 295 -3.40 -3.09 30.68
C GLY A 295 -3.44 -4.51 30.11
N GLY A 296 -4.41 -4.82 29.26
CA GLY A 296 -4.61 -6.15 28.69
C GLY A 296 -3.63 -6.56 27.60
N VAL A 297 -2.86 -5.61 27.03
CA VAL A 297 -1.83 -5.90 26.00
C VAL A 297 -0.65 -4.96 26.21
N SER A 298 0.53 -5.51 26.48
CA SER A 298 1.78 -4.76 26.39
C SER A 298 1.97 -4.31 24.95
N SER A 299 2.19 -3.01 24.71
CA SER A 299 2.54 -2.49 23.39
C SER A 299 3.63 -3.37 22.76
N PRO A 300 3.59 -3.66 21.46
CA PRO A 300 4.73 -4.19 20.73
C PRO A 300 5.77 -3.06 20.57
N SER A 301 6.31 -2.62 21.71
CA SER A 301 7.49 -1.76 21.75
C SER A 301 8.66 -2.60 21.30
N GLY A 302 9.31 -2.20 20.22
CA GLY A 302 10.53 -2.81 19.74
C GLY A 302 11.48 -3.06 20.90
N GLY A 303 11.88 -4.32 21.07
CA GLY A 303 12.71 -4.75 22.17
C GLY A 303 14.04 -4.00 22.25
N THR A 304 14.13 -3.12 23.22
CA THR A 304 15.38 -2.78 23.87
C THR A 304 15.39 -3.50 25.20
N THR A 305 15.95 -4.70 25.21
CA THR A 305 16.40 -5.34 26.43
C THR A 305 17.55 -4.52 27.01
N SER A 306 17.22 -3.57 27.87
CA SER A 306 18.19 -3.00 28.80
C SER A 306 18.41 -4.02 29.91
N GLY A 307 19.47 -4.80 29.77
CA GLY A 307 19.99 -5.64 30.87
C GLY A 307 20.54 -4.76 31.96
N GLY A 308 19.74 -4.55 33.00
CA GLY A 308 20.21 -3.99 34.26
C GLY A 308 20.68 -5.12 35.17
N THR A 309 21.97 -5.43 35.15
CA THR A 309 22.65 -6.19 36.20
C THR A 309 22.77 -5.32 37.43
N GLY A 310 21.88 -5.50 38.38
CA GLY A 310 22.03 -5.01 39.74
C GLY A 310 22.67 -6.10 40.62
N LEU A 311 23.99 -6.06 40.74
CA LEU A 311 24.69 -6.69 41.84
C LEU A 311 24.65 -5.73 43.05
N SER A 312 24.12 -6.15 44.16
CA SER A 312 24.46 -5.57 45.47
C SER A 312 24.57 -6.67 46.48
N SER A 313 25.83 -6.78 46.97
CA SER A 313 26.36 -7.32 48.24
C SER A 313 25.46 -8.26 49.04
#